data_33b83cfd1d8a58699977535c27b84755
#
_entry.id   33b83cfd1d8a58699977535c27b84755
#
_cell.length_a   1.000
_cell.length_b   1.000
_cell.length_c   1.000
_cell.angle_alpha   90.00
_cell.angle_beta   90.00
_cell.angle_gamma   90.00
#
_symmetry.space_group_name_H-M   'P 1'
#
loop_
_entity.id
_entity.type
_entity.pdbx_description
1 polymer ?
#
loop_
_entity_poly.entity_id
_entity_poly.type
_entity_poly.pdbx_seq_one_letter_code
_entity_poly.pdbx_strand_id
1 'polypeptide(L)'
;LVIGGTVFVNVGAHGTALDKKTGKILWSTGREAASYSSIVPHVRDGRQELVMFAHKALVALDPKTGSVFWSYPWETKHDTNVADPILIGDRVFISSGYDRGCALLQVDGNKVRKLWENKNMRNHFNPCVLIDGHVYGFDGNTGRATLKCIKLATGKVQWEEDSFGGFGALQAIGKKLLIISNQGELIVAEANAGEFTEISRAQVTGPKCWTTPVLANGRIYCRNSRGDLTCLDVSGG
;
A
#
# COMPACT_ATOMS: atom_id res chain seq x y z
N LEU A 1 -1.78 -12.05 -6.50
CA LEU A 1 -0.68 -12.75 -5.82
C LEU A 1 -0.57 -14.18 -6.33
N VAL A 2 0.67 -14.66 -6.55
CA VAL A 2 0.94 -16.07 -6.93
C VAL A 2 1.85 -16.68 -5.88
N ILE A 3 1.43 -17.82 -5.31
CA ILE A 3 2.25 -18.62 -4.39
C ILE A 3 2.23 -20.07 -4.89
N GLY A 4 3.40 -20.58 -5.30
CA GLY A 4 3.51 -21.93 -5.83
C GLY A 4 2.63 -22.19 -7.05
N GLY A 5 1.66 -23.08 -6.92
CA GLY A 5 0.68 -23.43 -7.96
C GLY A 5 -0.65 -22.65 -7.91
N THR A 6 -0.79 -21.70 -6.99
CA THR A 6 -2.07 -21.02 -6.73
C THR A 6 -1.99 -19.53 -7.06
N VAL A 7 -3.01 -19.02 -7.72
CA VAL A 7 -3.26 -17.58 -7.94
C VAL A 7 -4.34 -17.13 -6.95
N PHE A 8 -4.05 -16.09 -6.18
CA PHE A 8 -4.99 -15.47 -5.27
C PHE A 8 -5.41 -14.11 -5.83
N VAL A 9 -6.70 -13.85 -5.87
CA VAL A 9 -7.30 -12.61 -6.36
C VAL A 9 -8.30 -12.06 -5.34
N ASN A 10 -8.32 -10.74 -5.19
CA ASN A 10 -9.26 -10.05 -4.29
C ASN A 10 -10.61 -9.88 -5.00
N VAL A 11 -11.35 -10.96 -5.12
CA VAL A 11 -12.71 -11.01 -5.68
C VAL A 11 -13.59 -11.92 -4.80
N GLY A 12 -14.89 -11.64 -4.74
CA GLY A 12 -15.77 -12.23 -3.74
C GLY A 12 -15.65 -11.51 -2.39
N ALA A 13 -16.28 -12.00 -1.34
CA ALA A 13 -16.32 -11.35 -0.03
C ALA A 13 -14.91 -11.08 0.55
N HIS A 14 -14.01 -12.08 0.45
CA HIS A 14 -12.68 -12.05 1.06
C HIS A 14 -11.61 -12.71 0.18
N GLY A 15 -11.81 -12.73 -1.15
CA GLY A 15 -10.85 -13.32 -2.08
C GLY A 15 -11.25 -14.69 -2.63
N THR A 16 -10.51 -15.10 -3.65
CA THR A 16 -10.67 -16.38 -4.37
C THR A 16 -9.30 -16.93 -4.73
N ALA A 17 -9.12 -18.25 -4.60
CA ALA A 17 -7.93 -18.97 -5.04
C ALA A 17 -8.22 -19.79 -6.30
N LEU A 18 -7.30 -19.73 -7.25
CA LEU A 18 -7.36 -20.44 -8.52
C LEU A 18 -6.12 -21.32 -8.72
N ASP A 19 -6.30 -22.46 -9.31
CA ASP A 19 -5.17 -23.23 -9.85
C ASP A 19 -4.50 -22.43 -10.98
N LYS A 20 -3.20 -22.22 -10.87
CA LYS A 20 -2.43 -21.38 -11.80
C LYS A 20 -2.39 -21.93 -13.24
N LYS A 21 -2.46 -23.23 -13.42
CA LYS A 21 -2.36 -23.86 -14.73
C LYS A 21 -3.71 -23.95 -15.45
N THR A 22 -4.76 -24.24 -14.70
CA THR A 22 -6.08 -24.55 -15.26
C THR A 22 -7.10 -23.44 -15.09
N GLY A 23 -6.85 -22.47 -14.20
CA GLY A 23 -7.80 -21.43 -13.81
C GLY A 23 -8.98 -21.96 -12.95
N LYS A 24 -8.95 -23.26 -12.57
CA LYS A 24 -10.03 -23.83 -11.74
C LYS A 24 -10.05 -23.17 -10.36
N ILE A 25 -11.25 -22.83 -9.89
CA ILE A 25 -11.43 -22.31 -8.53
C ILE A 25 -11.14 -23.43 -7.53
N LEU A 26 -10.20 -23.16 -6.62
CA LEU A 26 -9.83 -24.05 -5.51
C LEU A 26 -10.73 -23.76 -4.30
N TRP A 27 -10.92 -22.47 -4.00
CA TRP A 27 -11.87 -21.97 -3.03
C TRP A 27 -12.29 -20.54 -3.37
N SER A 28 -13.48 -20.12 -2.91
CA SER A 28 -14.00 -18.78 -3.03
C SER A 28 -14.86 -18.45 -1.81
N THR A 29 -14.81 -17.20 -1.36
CA THR A 29 -15.47 -16.77 -0.12
C THR A 29 -16.82 -16.10 -0.33
N GLY A 30 -17.45 -16.28 -1.48
CA GLY A 30 -18.79 -15.76 -1.78
C GLY A 30 -18.82 -14.82 -2.97
N ARG A 31 -19.92 -14.07 -3.10
CA ARG A 31 -20.22 -13.21 -4.27
C ARG A 31 -20.38 -11.74 -3.90
N GLU A 32 -20.12 -11.38 -2.65
CA GLU A 32 -20.20 -10.00 -2.17
C GLU A 32 -19.10 -9.15 -2.82
N ALA A 33 -19.23 -7.83 -2.69
CA ALA A 33 -18.28 -6.90 -3.25
C ALA A 33 -16.89 -7.05 -2.60
N ALA A 34 -15.85 -7.06 -3.42
CA ALA A 34 -14.45 -6.97 -3.00
C ALA A 34 -14.03 -5.51 -2.82
N SER A 35 -12.80 -5.30 -2.36
CA SER A 35 -12.12 -4.02 -2.39
C SER A 35 -10.96 -4.03 -3.39
N TYR A 36 -10.15 -2.98 -3.42
CA TYR A 36 -9.14 -2.78 -4.47
C TYR A 36 -7.70 -3.07 -3.99
N SER A 37 -7.49 -3.35 -2.70
CA SER A 37 -6.15 -3.63 -2.19
C SER A 37 -5.57 -4.92 -2.75
N SER A 38 -4.26 -5.00 -2.81
CA SER A 38 -3.57 -6.25 -3.09
C SER A 38 -3.73 -7.24 -1.93
N ILE A 39 -3.48 -8.51 -2.22
CA ILE A 39 -3.34 -9.54 -1.19
C ILE A 39 -1.88 -9.58 -0.76
N VAL A 40 -1.62 -9.32 0.51
CA VAL A 40 -0.28 -9.28 1.10
C VAL A 40 -0.02 -10.59 1.86
N PRO A 41 0.97 -11.40 1.42
CA PRO A 41 1.33 -12.60 2.14
C PRO A 41 2.06 -12.24 3.43
N HIS A 42 1.75 -12.94 4.52
CA HIS A 42 2.36 -12.74 5.82
C HIS A 42 2.64 -14.08 6.52
N VAL A 43 3.66 -14.07 7.38
CA VAL A 43 3.92 -15.18 8.30
C VAL A 43 3.90 -14.62 9.71
N ARG A 44 2.95 -15.08 10.52
CA ARG A 44 2.82 -14.70 11.92
C ARG A 44 2.79 -15.94 12.78
N ASP A 45 3.69 -16.01 13.76
CA ASP A 45 3.84 -17.16 14.67
C ASP A 45 3.96 -18.51 13.93
N GLY A 46 4.70 -18.52 12.79
CA GLY A 46 4.88 -19.69 11.92
C GLY A 46 3.68 -20.04 11.03
N ARG A 47 2.57 -19.31 11.12
CA ARG A 47 1.36 -19.49 10.31
C ARG A 47 1.38 -18.57 9.09
N GLN A 48 1.19 -19.12 7.91
CA GLN A 48 0.98 -18.34 6.69
C GLN A 48 -0.42 -17.74 6.68
N GLU A 49 -0.50 -16.46 6.37
CA GLU A 49 -1.74 -15.69 6.26
C GLU A 49 -1.76 -14.88 4.96
N LEU A 50 -2.94 -14.69 4.38
CA LEU A 50 -3.20 -13.73 3.32
C LEU A 50 -3.96 -12.55 3.90
N VAL A 51 -3.33 -11.38 3.95
CA VAL A 51 -3.94 -10.18 4.54
C VAL A 51 -4.35 -9.22 3.43
N MET A 52 -5.59 -8.73 3.48
CA MET A 52 -6.11 -7.78 2.51
C MET A 52 -7.28 -6.99 3.06
N PHE A 53 -7.59 -5.87 2.43
CA PHE A 53 -8.89 -5.25 2.62
C PHE A 53 -9.96 -6.00 1.82
N ALA A 54 -10.96 -6.48 2.54
CA ALA A 54 -12.27 -6.79 2.00
C ALA A 54 -13.11 -5.50 1.90
N HIS A 55 -14.37 -5.61 1.52
CA HIS A 55 -15.27 -4.46 1.32
C HIS A 55 -15.30 -3.51 2.54
N LYS A 56 -15.57 -4.03 3.74
CA LYS A 56 -15.75 -3.24 4.97
C LYS A 56 -14.83 -3.66 6.12
N ALA A 57 -13.81 -4.42 5.85
CA ALA A 57 -12.91 -4.94 6.87
C ALA A 57 -11.51 -5.23 6.32
N LEU A 58 -10.53 -5.15 7.19
CA LEU A 58 -9.25 -5.83 7.00
C LEU A 58 -9.43 -7.29 7.43
N VAL A 59 -8.98 -8.23 6.62
CA VAL A 59 -9.09 -9.66 6.91
C VAL A 59 -7.77 -10.40 6.73
N ALA A 60 -7.56 -11.45 7.49
CA ALA A 60 -6.50 -12.42 7.25
C ALA A 60 -7.11 -13.81 7.02
N LEU A 61 -6.65 -14.49 5.98
CA LEU A 61 -7.19 -15.75 5.53
C LEU A 61 -6.16 -16.87 5.58
N ASP A 62 -6.64 -18.08 5.76
CA ASP A 62 -5.89 -19.30 5.47
C ASP A 62 -5.69 -19.43 3.93
N PRO A 63 -4.45 -19.48 3.42
CA PRO A 63 -4.20 -19.64 2.00
C PRO A 63 -4.78 -20.95 1.40
N LYS A 64 -4.93 -21.98 2.22
CA LYS A 64 -5.39 -23.31 1.77
C LYS A 64 -6.91 -23.40 1.63
N THR A 65 -7.64 -22.73 2.51
CA THR A 65 -9.10 -22.92 2.65
C THR A 65 -9.91 -21.66 2.40
N GLY A 66 -9.30 -20.46 2.46
CA GLY A 66 -10.00 -19.17 2.44
C GLY A 66 -10.72 -18.84 3.75
N SER A 67 -10.55 -19.65 4.79
CA SER A 67 -11.17 -19.40 6.09
C SER A 67 -10.56 -18.17 6.76
N VAL A 68 -11.40 -17.33 7.37
CA VAL A 68 -10.95 -16.13 8.08
C VAL A 68 -10.29 -16.52 9.40
N PHE A 69 -9.03 -16.14 9.59
CA PHE A 69 -8.33 -16.26 10.88
C PHE A 69 -8.70 -15.13 11.83
N TRP A 70 -8.68 -13.90 11.32
CA TRP A 70 -9.08 -12.71 12.06
C TRP A 70 -9.59 -11.62 11.11
N SER A 71 -10.37 -10.70 11.65
CA SER A 71 -10.85 -9.54 10.91
C SER A 71 -10.91 -8.31 11.80
N TYR A 72 -10.84 -7.13 11.19
CA TYR A 72 -11.01 -5.85 11.85
C TYR A 72 -11.93 -4.95 11.02
N PRO A 73 -13.07 -4.46 11.55
CA PRO A 73 -13.99 -3.58 10.83
C PRO A 73 -13.29 -2.28 10.40
N TRP A 74 -13.37 -1.95 9.10
CA TRP A 74 -12.78 -0.74 8.55
C TRP A 74 -13.61 -0.26 7.36
N GLU A 75 -14.56 0.62 7.63
CA GLU A 75 -15.46 1.15 6.61
C GLU A 75 -14.98 2.50 6.11
N THR A 76 -15.14 2.76 4.81
CA THR A 76 -14.93 4.03 4.15
C THR A 76 -16.23 4.55 3.57
N LYS A 77 -16.32 5.86 3.31
CA LYS A 77 -17.53 6.51 2.77
C LYS A 77 -18.06 5.85 1.47
N HIS A 78 -17.16 5.26 0.67
CA HIS A 78 -17.51 4.64 -0.61
C HIS A 78 -17.21 3.14 -0.61
N ASP A 79 -17.06 2.53 0.57
CA ASP A 79 -16.64 1.14 0.74
C ASP A 79 -15.39 0.79 -0.09
N THR A 80 -14.50 1.79 -0.26
CA THR A 80 -13.32 1.71 -1.12
C THR A 80 -12.07 1.74 -0.27
N ASN A 81 -11.41 0.60 -0.14
CA ASN A 81 -10.12 0.41 0.53
C ASN A 81 -9.11 -0.05 -0.51
N VAL A 82 -8.11 0.80 -0.82
CA VAL A 82 -7.18 0.57 -1.94
C VAL A 82 -5.75 0.36 -1.48
N ALA A 83 -5.27 1.19 -0.54
CA ALA A 83 -3.90 1.11 -0.08
C ALA A 83 -3.63 -0.19 0.67
N ASP A 84 -2.56 -0.89 0.29
CA ASP A 84 -2.18 -2.15 0.93
C ASP A 84 -1.81 -1.94 2.40
N PRO A 85 -2.14 -2.87 3.30
CA PRO A 85 -1.71 -2.81 4.70
C PRO A 85 -0.20 -3.03 4.81
N ILE A 86 0.43 -2.39 5.82
CA ILE A 86 1.83 -2.65 6.19
C ILE A 86 1.84 -3.64 7.35
N LEU A 87 2.45 -4.81 7.14
CA LEU A 87 2.50 -5.90 8.11
C LEU A 87 3.86 -5.90 8.83
N ILE A 88 3.83 -5.89 10.19
CA ILE A 88 5.03 -5.72 11.02
C ILE A 88 4.95 -6.71 12.20
N GLY A 89 5.36 -7.95 11.97
CA GLY A 89 5.21 -9.01 12.97
C GLY A 89 3.74 -9.22 13.34
N ASP A 90 3.40 -8.92 14.60
CA ASP A 90 2.04 -9.00 15.12
C ASP A 90 1.24 -7.68 14.99
N ARG A 91 1.80 -6.66 14.36
CA ARG A 91 1.14 -5.37 14.14
C ARG A 91 0.83 -5.11 12.69
N VAL A 92 -0.24 -4.36 12.44
CA VAL A 92 -0.68 -3.98 11.10
C VAL A 92 -1.00 -2.49 11.09
N PHE A 93 -0.31 -1.73 10.22
CA PHE A 93 -0.70 -0.36 9.91
C PHE A 93 -1.63 -0.35 8.70
N ILE A 94 -2.73 0.40 8.82
CA ILE A 94 -3.74 0.56 7.78
C ILE A 94 -4.07 2.03 7.57
N SER A 95 -4.42 2.38 6.33
CA SER A 95 -4.86 3.73 5.97
C SER A 95 -5.82 3.69 4.79
N SER A 96 -6.80 4.59 4.79
CA SER A 96 -7.73 4.77 3.68
C SER A 96 -8.08 6.22 3.46
N GLY A 97 -8.30 6.59 2.20
CA GLY A 97 -8.73 7.91 1.77
C GLY A 97 -10.16 8.25 2.19
N TYR A 98 -10.77 9.21 1.49
CA TYR A 98 -12.13 9.69 1.74
C TYR A 98 -12.36 10.14 3.19
N ASP A 99 -11.34 10.78 3.77
CA ASP A 99 -11.31 11.27 5.15
C ASP A 99 -11.46 10.18 6.22
N ARG A 100 -11.14 8.91 5.89
CA ARG A 100 -11.21 7.81 6.86
C ARG A 100 -10.06 7.87 7.86
N GLY A 101 -8.83 7.98 7.41
CA GLY A 101 -7.65 8.03 8.28
C GLY A 101 -6.83 6.75 8.31
N CYS A 102 -6.06 6.59 9.38
CA CYS A 102 -5.15 5.47 9.58
C CYS A 102 -5.20 4.94 11.02
N ALA A 103 -4.77 3.69 11.17
CA ALA A 103 -4.68 3.03 12.47
C ALA A 103 -3.48 2.08 12.53
N LEU A 104 -2.96 1.89 13.74
CA LEU A 104 -2.07 0.78 14.06
C LEU A 104 -2.84 -0.24 14.90
N LEU A 105 -2.86 -1.46 14.42
CA LEU A 105 -3.54 -2.59 15.04
C LEU A 105 -2.52 -3.56 15.62
N GLN A 106 -2.93 -4.28 16.67
CA GLN A 106 -2.22 -5.40 17.27
C GLN A 106 -3.05 -6.66 17.07
N VAL A 107 -2.45 -7.72 16.54
CA VAL A 107 -3.07 -9.02 16.36
C VAL A 107 -2.50 -9.99 17.39
N ASP A 108 -3.37 -10.60 18.20
CA ASP A 108 -3.03 -11.60 19.22
C ASP A 108 -3.91 -12.84 19.01
N GLY A 109 -3.30 -13.92 18.53
CA GLY A 109 -4.07 -15.08 18.05
C GLY A 109 -5.03 -14.69 16.94
N ASN A 110 -6.34 -14.79 17.21
CA ASN A 110 -7.41 -14.37 16.30
C ASN A 110 -8.09 -13.06 16.73
N LYS A 111 -7.57 -12.40 17.76
CA LYS A 111 -8.11 -11.14 18.28
C LYS A 111 -7.33 -9.96 17.72
N VAL A 112 -8.03 -8.90 17.33
CA VAL A 112 -7.43 -7.67 16.86
C VAL A 112 -7.85 -6.53 17.77
N ARG A 113 -6.88 -5.76 18.27
CA ARG A 113 -7.12 -4.55 19.04
C ARG A 113 -6.46 -3.35 18.39
N LYS A 114 -7.09 -2.22 18.47
CA LYS A 114 -6.55 -0.95 18.01
C LYS A 114 -5.56 -0.39 19.04
N LEU A 115 -4.33 -0.07 18.62
CA LEU A 115 -3.35 0.62 19.44
C LEU A 115 -3.60 2.12 19.41
N TRP A 116 -3.79 2.67 18.22
CA TRP A 116 -4.19 4.06 17.98
C TRP A 116 -4.89 4.20 16.63
N GLU A 117 -5.64 5.30 16.46
CA GLU A 117 -6.31 5.69 15.22
C GLU A 117 -6.36 7.21 15.14
N ASN A 118 -6.13 7.79 13.96
CA ASN A 118 -6.24 9.21 13.69
C ASN A 118 -6.42 9.47 12.18
N LYS A 119 -6.41 10.77 11.78
CA LYS A 119 -6.53 11.19 10.38
C LYS A 119 -5.24 11.77 9.81
N ASN A 120 -4.10 11.43 10.37
CA ASN A 120 -2.82 11.99 9.94
C ASN A 120 -2.27 11.36 8.65
N MET A 121 -2.84 10.22 8.21
CA MET A 121 -2.53 9.58 6.93
C MET A 121 -3.82 9.02 6.33
N ARG A 122 -4.19 9.49 5.14
CA ARG A 122 -5.43 9.12 4.42
C ARG A 122 -5.08 8.74 2.99
N ASN A 123 -4.51 7.56 2.82
CA ASN A 123 -4.07 7.09 1.50
C ASN A 123 -5.26 6.83 0.58
N HIS A 124 -5.25 7.44 -0.60
CA HIS A 124 -6.31 7.26 -1.60
C HIS A 124 -6.10 5.98 -2.42
N PHE A 125 -5.07 5.96 -3.27
CA PHE A 125 -4.80 4.81 -4.15
C PHE A 125 -3.48 4.10 -3.83
N ASN A 126 -2.47 4.83 -3.38
CA ASN A 126 -1.13 4.30 -3.21
C ASN A 126 -0.85 4.00 -1.74
N PRO A 127 -0.23 2.83 -1.45
CA PRO A 127 0.16 2.48 -0.10
C PRO A 127 1.30 3.37 0.42
N CYS A 128 1.46 3.37 1.72
CA CYS A 128 2.64 3.90 2.40
C CYS A 128 3.81 2.91 2.33
N VAL A 129 5.01 3.41 2.64
CA VAL A 129 6.18 2.60 2.95
C VAL A 129 6.62 2.83 4.38
N LEU A 130 7.20 1.81 5.00
CA LEU A 130 7.75 1.85 6.36
C LEU A 130 9.27 1.74 6.31
N ILE A 131 9.97 2.73 6.88
CA ILE A 131 11.43 2.75 7.00
C ILE A 131 11.78 3.25 8.40
N ASP A 132 12.60 2.50 9.14
CA ASP A 132 13.14 2.88 10.45
C ASP A 132 12.06 3.42 11.43
N GLY A 133 10.90 2.75 11.50
CA GLY A 133 9.80 3.09 12.41
C GLY A 133 8.97 4.32 12.00
N HIS A 134 9.16 4.83 10.78
CA HIS A 134 8.39 5.93 10.20
C HIS A 134 7.68 5.50 8.93
N VAL A 135 6.46 5.96 8.79
CA VAL A 135 5.59 5.69 7.64
C VAL A 135 5.59 6.91 6.74
N TYR A 136 5.91 6.70 5.47
CA TYR A 136 5.92 7.73 4.43
C TYR A 136 4.82 7.43 3.43
N GLY A 137 4.02 8.43 3.06
CA GLY A 137 2.93 8.23 2.12
C GLY A 137 2.21 9.52 1.75
N PHE A 138 1.39 9.48 0.73
CA PHE A 138 0.57 10.61 0.30
C PHE A 138 -0.75 10.62 1.09
N ASP A 139 -0.95 11.66 1.88
CA ASP A 139 -2.16 11.93 2.66
C ASP A 139 -3.16 12.76 1.87
N GLY A 140 -4.35 12.25 1.64
CA GLY A 140 -5.45 12.93 0.97
C GLY A 140 -5.81 12.32 -0.38
N ASN A 141 -6.93 12.77 -0.92
CA ASN A 141 -7.40 12.35 -2.22
C ASN A 141 -6.63 13.05 -3.35
N THR A 142 -6.67 12.49 -4.54
CA THR A 142 -6.04 13.08 -5.75
C THR A 142 -6.42 14.54 -5.95
N GLY A 143 -5.41 15.36 -6.27
CA GLY A 143 -5.54 16.79 -6.46
C GLY A 143 -5.35 17.64 -5.20
N ARG A 144 -5.27 17.02 -4.01
CA ARG A 144 -5.09 17.70 -2.71
C ARG A 144 -4.21 16.92 -1.74
N ALA A 145 -3.49 15.91 -2.22
CA ALA A 145 -2.65 15.10 -1.36
C ALA A 145 -1.27 15.73 -1.15
N THR A 146 -0.75 15.59 0.06
CA THR A 146 0.61 15.97 0.46
C THR A 146 1.41 14.73 0.85
N LEU A 147 2.72 14.73 0.62
CA LEU A 147 3.58 13.70 1.17
C LEU A 147 3.78 13.96 2.66
N LYS A 148 3.65 12.91 3.47
CA LYS A 148 3.85 13.00 4.92
C LYS A 148 4.78 11.91 5.42
N CYS A 149 5.48 12.25 6.49
CA CYS A 149 6.13 11.30 7.37
C CYS A 149 5.36 11.27 8.70
N ILE A 150 5.00 10.07 9.17
CA ILE A 150 4.40 9.88 10.49
C ILE A 150 5.18 8.85 11.29
N LYS A 151 5.29 9.05 12.61
CA LYS A 151 5.90 8.08 13.51
C LYS A 151 4.96 6.89 13.72
N LEU A 152 5.34 5.68 13.31
CA LEU A 152 4.49 4.48 13.41
C LEU A 152 3.97 4.24 14.83
N ALA A 153 4.82 4.39 15.84
CA ALA A 153 4.45 4.07 17.23
C ALA A 153 3.32 4.94 17.79
N THR A 154 3.12 6.16 17.26
CA THR A 154 2.19 7.14 17.83
C THR A 154 1.20 7.73 16.82
N GLY A 155 1.43 7.53 15.53
CA GLY A 155 0.67 8.17 14.45
C GLY A 155 0.88 9.69 14.34
N LYS A 156 1.87 10.27 15.03
CA LYS A 156 2.16 11.71 14.99
C LYS A 156 2.88 12.08 13.70
N VAL A 157 2.44 13.16 13.05
CA VAL A 157 3.11 13.75 11.89
C VAL A 157 4.47 14.29 12.34
N GLN A 158 5.48 14.01 11.55
CA GLN A 158 6.84 14.53 11.72
C GLN A 158 7.05 15.73 10.79
N TRP A 159 6.65 15.59 9.51
CA TRP A 159 6.68 16.65 8.51
C TRP A 159 5.66 16.39 7.39
N GLU A 160 5.39 17.42 6.61
CA GLU A 160 4.53 17.43 5.41
C GLU A 160 5.22 18.20 4.28
N GLU A 161 5.03 17.74 3.03
CA GLU A 161 5.57 18.35 1.82
C GLU A 161 4.55 18.31 0.69
N ASP A 162 4.30 19.43 0.02
CA ASP A 162 3.22 19.61 -0.97
C ASP A 162 3.68 19.83 -2.42
N SER A 163 5.00 19.77 -2.70
CA SER A 163 5.62 20.04 -4.00
C SER A 163 5.35 19.02 -5.11
N PHE A 164 4.35 18.15 -4.96
CA PHE A 164 4.09 17.00 -5.85
C PHE A 164 2.86 17.16 -6.76
N GLY A 165 2.29 18.36 -6.86
CA GLY A 165 1.11 18.61 -7.69
C GLY A 165 -0.17 17.93 -7.19
N GLY A 166 -0.31 17.81 -5.87
CA GLY A 166 -1.53 17.33 -5.20
C GLY A 166 -1.76 15.82 -5.25
N PHE A 167 -0.78 15.04 -5.70
CA PHE A 167 -0.75 13.57 -5.62
C PHE A 167 0.62 13.03 -6.04
N GLY A 168 0.89 11.79 -5.68
CA GLY A 168 2.06 11.05 -6.09
C GLY A 168 2.02 9.60 -5.65
N ALA A 169 3.02 8.86 -6.04
CA ALA A 169 3.23 7.49 -5.62
C ALA A 169 4.69 7.28 -5.24
N LEU A 170 4.97 6.37 -4.32
CA LEU A 170 6.33 6.16 -3.83
C LEU A 170 6.64 4.69 -3.57
N GLN A 171 7.93 4.39 -3.62
CA GLN A 171 8.51 3.11 -3.30
C GLN A 171 9.73 3.33 -2.40
N ALA A 172 9.99 2.39 -1.49
CA ALA A 172 11.21 2.37 -0.69
C ALA A 172 12.35 1.67 -1.43
N ILE A 173 13.55 2.25 -1.42
CA ILE A 173 14.78 1.65 -1.94
C ILE A 173 15.85 1.80 -0.87
N GLY A 174 16.03 0.76 -0.05
CA GLY A 174 16.85 0.88 1.15
C GLY A 174 16.35 1.99 2.06
N LYS A 175 17.18 3.00 2.34
CA LYS A 175 16.82 4.18 3.13
C LYS A 175 16.45 5.40 2.29
N LYS A 176 16.04 5.18 1.04
CA LYS A 176 15.60 6.24 0.13
C LYS A 176 14.16 6.04 -0.31
N LEU A 177 13.53 7.13 -0.67
CA LEU A 177 12.21 7.17 -1.28
C LEU A 177 12.38 7.45 -2.78
N LEU A 178 11.85 6.57 -3.62
CA LEU A 178 11.67 6.83 -5.04
C LEU A 178 10.23 7.26 -5.25
N ILE A 179 10.03 8.50 -5.69
CA ILE A 179 8.73 9.15 -5.73
C ILE A 179 8.45 9.57 -7.18
N ILE A 180 7.22 9.38 -7.64
CA ILE A 180 6.72 10.01 -8.85
C ILE A 180 5.65 11.04 -8.48
N SER A 181 5.82 12.31 -8.90
CA SER A 181 4.83 13.35 -8.69
C SER A 181 3.66 13.21 -9.68
N ASN A 182 2.50 13.81 -9.35
CA ASN A 182 1.36 13.86 -10.30
C ASN A 182 1.71 14.55 -11.61
N GLN A 183 2.74 15.39 -11.65
CA GLN A 183 3.22 16.10 -12.84
C GLN A 183 4.19 15.26 -13.69
N GLY A 184 4.60 14.08 -13.21
CA GLY A 184 5.51 13.18 -13.95
C GLY A 184 6.99 13.44 -13.67
N GLU A 185 7.30 14.08 -12.55
CA GLU A 185 8.67 14.22 -12.07
C GLU A 185 9.03 12.98 -11.23
N LEU A 186 10.17 12.40 -11.51
CA LEU A 186 10.79 11.36 -10.68
C LEU A 186 11.72 12.02 -9.67
N ILE A 187 11.51 11.74 -8.40
CA ILE A 187 12.24 12.32 -7.29
C ILE A 187 12.88 11.20 -6.47
N VAL A 188 14.14 11.40 -6.08
CA VAL A 188 14.81 10.59 -5.08
C VAL A 188 15.00 11.45 -3.84
N ALA A 189 14.58 10.94 -2.68
CA ALA A 189 14.71 11.63 -1.41
C ALA A 189 15.27 10.69 -0.34
N GLU A 190 15.89 11.24 0.70
CA GLU A 190 16.24 10.47 1.91
C GLU A 190 14.99 10.12 2.70
N ALA A 191 14.96 8.91 3.28
CA ALA A 191 13.93 8.56 4.27
C ALA A 191 14.31 9.16 5.63
N ASN A 192 14.24 10.49 5.72
CA ASN A 192 14.59 11.26 6.92
C ASN A 192 13.31 11.57 7.71
N ALA A 193 13.31 11.28 9.01
CA ALA A 193 12.16 11.53 9.88
C ALA A 193 12.09 12.99 10.36
N GLY A 194 13.17 13.76 10.28
CA GLY A 194 13.22 15.15 10.73
C GLY A 194 12.63 16.14 9.74
N GLU A 195 12.89 15.91 8.43
CA GLU A 195 12.47 16.80 7.36
C GLU A 195 12.46 16.08 6.02
N PHE A 196 11.78 16.63 5.01
CA PHE A 196 11.90 16.17 3.62
C PHE A 196 13.22 16.62 3.04
N THR A 197 14.04 15.66 2.60
CA THR A 197 15.38 15.93 2.04
C THR A 197 15.46 15.34 0.63
N GLU A 198 15.29 16.20 -0.37
CA GLU A 198 15.42 15.84 -1.78
C GLU A 198 16.89 15.63 -2.17
N ILE A 199 17.17 14.54 -2.88
CA ILE A 199 18.50 14.26 -3.45
C ILE A 199 18.55 14.70 -4.91
N SER A 200 17.52 14.34 -5.68
CA SER A 200 17.46 14.66 -7.11
C SER A 200 16.02 14.65 -7.61
N ARG A 201 15.78 15.42 -8.68
CA ARG A 201 14.51 15.53 -9.38
C ARG A 201 14.71 15.64 -10.88
N ALA A 202 13.89 14.93 -11.67
CA ALA A 202 13.89 15.04 -13.13
C ALA A 202 12.47 14.85 -13.69
N GLN A 203 12.11 15.62 -14.73
CA GLN A 203 10.90 15.38 -15.50
C GLN A 203 11.10 14.14 -16.36
N VAL A 204 10.30 13.10 -16.19
CA VAL A 204 10.47 11.82 -16.89
C VAL A 204 9.28 11.43 -17.76
N THR A 205 8.09 11.94 -17.48
CA THR A 205 6.88 11.66 -18.26
C THR A 205 5.88 12.82 -18.16
N GLY A 206 4.77 12.76 -18.86
CA GLY A 206 3.68 13.73 -18.76
C GLY A 206 2.83 13.55 -17.49
N PRO A 207 1.87 14.46 -17.23
CA PRO A 207 1.09 14.51 -16.00
C PRO A 207 0.07 13.36 -15.86
N LYS A 208 -0.49 13.29 -14.65
CA LYS A 208 -1.37 12.28 -14.06
C LYS A 208 -0.67 10.94 -13.87
N CYS A 209 0.37 10.95 -13.04
CA CYS A 209 1.08 9.76 -12.62
C CYS A 209 0.50 9.26 -11.29
N TRP A 210 -0.27 8.18 -11.35
CA TRP A 210 -0.93 7.57 -10.19
C TRP A 210 -0.41 6.17 -9.89
N THR A 211 0.53 5.70 -10.69
CA THR A 211 1.13 4.37 -10.57
C THR A 211 2.49 4.49 -9.91
N THR A 212 2.76 3.66 -8.91
CA THR A 212 4.08 3.59 -8.25
C THR A 212 5.18 3.33 -9.28
N PRO A 213 6.29 4.08 -9.26
CA PRO A 213 7.44 3.79 -10.11
C PRO A 213 8.01 2.43 -9.72
N VAL A 214 8.57 1.69 -10.69
CA VAL A 214 9.12 0.36 -10.45
C VAL A 214 10.61 0.36 -10.73
N LEU A 215 11.44 0.02 -9.75
CA LEU A 215 12.86 -0.26 -9.93
C LEU A 215 13.06 -1.76 -10.10
N ALA A 216 13.60 -2.17 -11.24
CA ALA A 216 13.93 -3.56 -11.54
C ALA A 216 15.13 -3.66 -12.47
N ASN A 217 16.10 -4.54 -12.14
CA ASN A 217 17.26 -4.84 -12.98
C ASN A 217 18.04 -3.58 -13.46
N GLY A 218 18.29 -2.64 -12.55
CA GLY A 218 19.00 -1.39 -12.85
C GLY A 218 18.20 -0.40 -13.71
N ARG A 219 16.88 -0.56 -13.80
CA ARG A 219 16.00 0.32 -14.56
C ARG A 219 14.80 0.79 -13.75
N ILE A 220 14.40 2.05 -13.96
CA ILE A 220 13.21 2.62 -13.37
C ILE A 220 12.15 2.78 -14.46
N TYR A 221 10.96 2.25 -14.19
CA TYR A 221 9.81 2.32 -15.07
C TYR A 221 8.78 3.27 -14.48
N CYS A 222 8.41 4.31 -15.24
CA CYS A 222 7.40 5.29 -14.88
C CYS A 222 6.28 5.29 -15.91
N ARG A 223 5.04 5.36 -15.46
CA ARG A 223 3.86 5.36 -16.33
C ARG A 223 2.90 6.48 -15.94
N ASN A 224 2.29 7.12 -16.95
CA ASN A 224 1.21 8.08 -16.78
C ASN A 224 -0.17 7.52 -17.15
N SER A 225 -1.22 8.31 -16.93
CA SER A 225 -2.60 7.91 -17.24
C SER A 225 -2.93 7.89 -18.76
N ARG A 226 -2.07 8.44 -19.61
CA ARG A 226 -2.20 8.36 -21.08
C ARG A 226 -1.68 7.05 -21.64
N GLY A 227 -0.98 6.25 -20.81
CA GLY A 227 -0.36 5.00 -21.21
C GLY A 227 1.11 5.16 -21.68
N ASP A 228 1.68 6.37 -21.57
CA ASP A 228 3.10 6.56 -21.84
C ASP A 228 3.92 5.80 -20.77
N LEU A 229 4.89 5.01 -21.22
CA LEU A 229 5.81 4.26 -20.39
C LEU A 229 7.24 4.74 -20.63
N THR A 230 7.88 5.28 -19.61
CA THR A 230 9.28 5.67 -19.63
C THR A 230 10.13 4.66 -18.90
N CYS A 231 11.24 4.25 -19.52
CA CYS A 231 12.24 3.38 -18.92
C CYS A 231 13.57 4.16 -18.82
N LEU A 232 14.06 4.32 -17.61
CA LEU A 232 15.35 4.98 -17.32
C LEU A 232 16.37 3.93 -16.92
N ASP A 233 17.53 3.91 -17.56
CA ASP A 233 18.65 3.08 -17.16
C ASP A 233 19.40 3.77 -16.02
N VAL A 234 19.50 3.08 -14.87
CA VAL A 234 20.21 3.55 -13.66
C VAL A 234 21.24 2.51 -13.20
N SER A 235 21.66 1.62 -14.11
CA SER A 235 22.59 0.50 -13.81
C SER A 235 24.05 0.90 -13.77
N GLY A 236 24.40 2.09 -14.25
CA GLY A 236 25.77 2.51 -14.40
C GLY A 236 25.97 3.97 -13.96
N GLY A 237 26.27 4.18 -12.71
CA GLY A 237 26.87 5.38 -12.17
C GLY A 237 28.15 5.02 -11.47
#